data_8688c6f69829c5a5b647e140d0a2e6b3
#
_entry.id   8688c6f69829c5a5b647e140d0a2e6b3
#
_cell.length_a   1.000
_cell.length_b   1.000
_cell.length_c   1.000
_cell.angle_alpha   90.00
_cell.angle_beta   90.00
_cell.angle_gamma   90.00
#
_symmetry.space_group_name_H-M   'P 1'
#
loop_
_entity.id
_entity.type
_entity.pdbx_description
1 polymer ?
#
loop_
_entity_poly.entity_id
_entity_poly.type
_entity_poly.pdbx_seq_one_letter_code
_entity_poly.pdbx_strand_id
1 'polypeptide(L)'
;MEILIKAAQFFLSLSILIILHELGHFVFAKLFNTRVEKFYLFFNPGFSIFKFKKGETEYGMGWLPLGGYVKISGMIDESMDKEQMKQPPQPFEFRSKPAWQRLLIMTGGVLVNFLLAMFIYSMMLFAWGEQYLPAENAKYGIYADSVALEMGLQHGDKIVSVGGEQVDNFSSIAPKILLDNVQSLTIERNGNQIEIPVRDDIISRLIKSPSFVEPRFPFYVDEFSE
;
A
#
# COMPACT_ATOMS: atom_id res chain seq x y z
N MET A 1 -9.27 27.62 -5.48
CA MET A 1 -8.66 27.38 -4.15
C MET A 1 -8.43 25.89 -3.88
N GLU A 2 -9.38 25.02 -4.19
CA GLU A 2 -9.28 23.55 -3.99
C GLU A 2 -8.09 22.89 -4.71
N ILE A 3 -7.84 23.25 -5.98
CA ILE A 3 -6.70 22.73 -6.76
C ILE A 3 -5.36 23.10 -6.12
N LEU A 4 -5.23 24.32 -5.60
CA LEU A 4 -4.00 24.76 -4.92
C LEU A 4 -3.76 23.98 -3.64
N ILE A 5 -4.81 23.71 -2.86
CA ILE A 5 -4.72 22.89 -1.63
C ILE A 5 -4.32 21.47 -1.97
N LYS A 6 -4.95 20.85 -2.98
CA LYS A 6 -4.60 19.49 -3.43
C LYS A 6 -3.15 19.41 -3.92
N ALA A 7 -2.70 20.42 -4.68
CA ALA A 7 -1.31 20.50 -5.13
C ALA A 7 -0.33 20.63 -3.95
N ALA A 8 -0.64 21.50 -2.98
CA ALA A 8 0.19 21.66 -1.78
C ALA A 8 0.26 20.36 -0.95
N GLN A 9 -0.86 19.66 -0.77
CA GLN A 9 -0.90 18.36 -0.09
C GLN A 9 -0.08 17.31 -0.83
N PHE A 10 -0.18 17.25 -2.15
CA PHE A 10 0.61 16.33 -2.98
C PHE A 10 2.12 16.58 -2.80
N PHE A 11 2.58 17.83 -2.95
CA PHE A 11 4.00 18.16 -2.79
C PHE A 11 4.50 17.93 -1.36
N LEU A 12 3.67 18.20 -0.35
CA LEU A 12 4.02 17.91 1.04
C LEU A 12 4.21 16.41 1.28
N SER A 13 3.26 15.59 0.83
CA SER A 13 3.33 14.13 0.97
C SER A 13 4.54 13.56 0.23
N LEU A 14 4.76 14.01 -1.01
CA LEU A 14 5.92 13.61 -1.81
C LEU A 14 7.23 13.99 -1.12
N SER A 15 7.32 15.20 -0.56
CA SER A 15 8.52 15.67 0.15
C SER A 15 8.82 14.82 1.38
N ILE A 16 7.81 14.43 2.15
CA ILE A 16 7.97 13.56 3.32
C ILE A 16 8.49 12.18 2.89
N LEU A 17 7.92 11.60 1.84
CA LEU A 17 8.35 10.30 1.32
C LEU A 17 9.79 10.34 0.81
N ILE A 18 10.16 11.39 0.07
CA ILE A 18 11.51 11.57 -0.46
C ILE A 18 12.52 11.72 0.69
N ILE A 19 12.25 12.60 1.66
CA ILE A 19 13.21 12.85 2.74
C ILE A 19 13.44 11.60 3.60
N LEU A 20 12.40 10.82 3.85
CA LEU A 20 12.50 9.57 4.60
C LEU A 20 13.19 8.47 3.80
N HIS A 21 12.96 8.41 2.49
CA HIS A 21 13.69 7.53 1.59
C HIS A 21 15.19 7.81 1.60
N GLU A 22 15.57 9.05 1.37
CA GLU A 22 16.99 9.47 1.40
C GLU A 22 17.62 9.28 2.78
N LEU A 23 16.82 9.54 3.84
CA LEU A 23 17.26 9.28 5.21
C LEU A 23 17.58 7.80 5.46
N GLY A 24 16.86 6.88 4.82
CA GLY A 24 17.15 5.45 4.89
C GLY A 24 18.55 5.12 4.37
N HIS A 25 18.91 5.59 3.18
CA HIS A 25 20.26 5.44 2.62
C HIS A 25 21.32 6.08 3.53
N PHE A 26 21.04 7.29 3.99
CA PHE A 26 21.94 8.04 4.87
C PHE A 26 22.22 7.30 6.18
N VAL A 27 21.20 6.81 6.86
CA VAL A 27 21.33 6.13 8.15
C VAL A 27 22.18 4.87 8.02
N PHE A 28 21.90 4.01 7.03
CA PHE A 28 22.71 2.81 6.82
C PHE A 28 24.13 3.14 6.39
N ALA A 29 24.34 4.15 5.56
CA ALA A 29 25.70 4.59 5.20
C ALA A 29 26.47 5.03 6.44
N LYS A 30 25.88 5.84 7.32
CA LYS A 30 26.52 6.29 8.57
C LYS A 30 26.75 5.14 9.56
N LEU A 31 25.79 4.21 9.68
CA LEU A 31 25.89 3.04 10.56
C LEU A 31 27.10 2.15 10.19
N PHE A 32 27.39 2.03 8.88
CA PHE A 32 28.53 1.25 8.40
C PHE A 32 29.78 2.08 8.17
N ASN A 33 29.88 3.27 8.75
CA ASN A 33 31.03 4.17 8.59
C ASN A 33 31.37 4.41 7.11
N THR A 34 30.35 4.58 6.29
CA THR A 34 30.50 5.01 4.91
C THR A 34 30.32 6.52 4.85
N ARG A 35 31.24 7.20 4.16
CA ARG A 35 31.21 8.65 4.06
C ARG A 35 30.04 9.10 3.18
N VAL A 36 29.22 10.01 3.72
CA VAL A 36 28.19 10.70 2.96
C VAL A 36 28.66 12.12 2.69
N GLU A 37 28.78 12.47 1.44
CA GLU A 37 29.26 13.77 0.98
C GLU A 37 28.15 14.82 0.97
N LYS A 38 26.95 14.43 0.45
CA LYS A 38 25.79 15.32 0.36
C LYS A 38 24.51 14.61 0.77
N PHE A 39 23.63 15.37 1.39
CA PHE A 39 22.25 14.99 1.68
C PHE A 39 21.34 16.15 1.27
N TYR A 40 20.56 15.96 0.23
CA TYR A 40 19.73 17.01 -0.34
C TYR A 40 18.28 16.57 -0.45
N LEU A 41 17.39 17.41 0.09
CA LEU A 41 15.99 17.38 -0.27
C LEU A 41 15.83 18.18 -1.56
N PHE A 42 15.24 17.59 -2.57
CA PHE A 42 15.08 18.12 -3.91
C PHE A 42 16.37 18.32 -4.70
N PHE A 43 16.25 18.23 -6.01
CA PHE A 43 17.36 18.48 -6.91
C PHE A 43 17.71 19.97 -6.96
N ASN A 44 18.98 20.28 -7.11
CA ASN A 44 19.53 21.62 -7.09
C ASN A 44 20.32 21.99 -8.35
N PRO A 45 19.80 21.78 -9.56
CA PRO A 45 20.51 22.16 -10.77
C PRO A 45 20.81 23.65 -10.76
N GLY A 46 22.10 24.00 -10.79
CA GLY A 46 22.58 25.36 -10.77
C GLY A 46 22.71 26.00 -9.39
N PHE A 47 21.69 25.94 -8.52
CA PHE A 47 21.75 26.54 -7.19
C PHE A 47 20.92 25.78 -6.15
N SER A 48 21.25 26.01 -4.87
CA SER A 48 20.49 25.50 -3.73
C SER A 48 19.74 26.65 -3.05
N ILE A 49 18.52 26.39 -2.55
CA ILE A 49 17.75 27.36 -1.75
C ILE A 49 18.51 27.68 -0.47
N PHE A 50 19.02 26.66 0.21
CA PHE A 50 19.96 26.79 1.29
C PHE A 50 20.88 25.57 1.34
N LYS A 51 22.06 25.74 1.95
CA LYS A 51 22.98 24.66 2.26
C LYS A 51 23.84 25.00 3.46
N PHE A 52 24.22 23.96 4.21
CA PHE A 52 25.17 24.07 5.30
C PHE A 52 25.99 22.79 5.41
N LYS A 53 27.18 22.87 5.96
CA LYS A 53 28.06 21.73 6.15
C LYS A 53 28.16 21.38 7.63
N LYS A 54 27.96 20.08 7.95
CA LYS A 54 28.14 19.55 9.30
C LYS A 54 29.01 18.29 9.22
N GLY A 55 30.20 18.36 9.76
CA GLY A 55 31.21 17.33 9.62
C GLY A 55 31.65 17.15 8.16
N GLU A 56 31.57 15.93 7.64
CA GLU A 56 31.93 15.60 6.26
C GLU A 56 30.77 15.73 5.28
N THR A 57 29.54 15.96 5.76
CA THR A 57 28.33 15.97 4.95
C THR A 57 27.84 17.40 4.73
N GLU A 58 27.55 17.75 3.48
CA GLU A 58 26.83 18.95 3.10
C GLU A 58 25.32 18.63 3.04
N TYR A 59 24.54 19.35 3.82
CA TYR A 59 23.08 19.26 3.84
C TYR A 59 22.50 20.44 3.09
N GLY A 60 21.47 20.21 2.30
CA GLY A 60 20.86 21.29 1.55
C GLY A 60 19.45 20.97 1.05
N MET A 61 18.86 22.01 0.46
CA MET A 61 17.57 21.93 -0.21
C MET A 61 17.69 22.53 -1.59
N GLY A 62 17.34 21.75 -2.60
CA GLY A 62 17.19 22.21 -3.97
C GLY A 62 15.86 22.91 -4.20
N TRP A 63 15.70 23.46 -5.38
CA TRP A 63 14.48 24.18 -5.78
C TRP A 63 13.52 23.30 -6.59
N LEU A 64 14.00 22.16 -7.13
CA LEU A 64 13.23 21.32 -8.05
C LEU A 64 12.63 20.11 -7.29
N PRO A 65 11.32 20.09 -6.99
CA PRO A 65 10.68 19.07 -6.13
C PRO A 65 10.38 17.77 -6.87
N LEU A 66 11.33 17.26 -7.68
CA LEU A 66 11.18 16.02 -8.44
C LEU A 66 11.93 14.84 -7.81
N GLY A 67 12.60 15.03 -6.69
CA GLY A 67 13.36 13.99 -5.99
C GLY A 67 14.38 14.60 -5.03
N GLY A 68 15.03 13.78 -4.21
CA GLY A 68 16.17 14.12 -3.40
C GLY A 68 17.38 13.29 -3.81
N TYR A 69 18.51 13.47 -3.12
CA TYR A 69 19.65 12.58 -3.32
C TYR A 69 20.59 12.55 -2.11
N VAL A 70 21.19 11.39 -1.92
CA VAL A 70 22.28 11.19 -0.97
C VAL A 70 23.53 10.79 -1.74
N LYS A 71 24.56 11.66 -1.78
CA LYS A 71 25.83 11.32 -2.40
C LYS A 71 26.71 10.55 -1.41
N ILE A 72 26.92 9.26 -1.69
CA ILE A 72 27.72 8.34 -0.89
C ILE A 72 29.05 8.12 -1.58
N SER A 73 30.17 8.33 -0.88
CA SER A 73 31.51 8.15 -1.44
C SER A 73 31.72 6.72 -1.99
N GLY A 74 32.24 6.61 -3.20
CA GLY A 74 32.51 5.34 -3.85
C GLY A 74 31.29 4.56 -4.34
N MET A 75 30.13 5.21 -4.42
CA MET A 75 28.91 4.72 -5.06
C MET A 75 28.70 5.48 -6.38
N ILE A 76 28.37 4.75 -7.44
CA ILE A 76 27.93 5.38 -8.69
C ILE A 76 26.45 5.66 -8.51
N ASP A 77 26.14 6.90 -8.25
CA ASP A 77 24.79 7.42 -8.16
C ASP A 77 24.49 8.36 -9.33
N GLU A 78 23.41 9.10 -9.24
CA GLU A 78 22.99 10.09 -10.23
C GLU A 78 24.03 11.20 -10.47
N SER A 79 25.00 11.37 -9.55
CA SER A 79 26.09 12.36 -9.70
C SER A 79 27.19 11.93 -10.67
N MET A 80 27.18 10.67 -11.13
CA MET A 80 28.12 10.06 -12.10
C MET A 80 29.59 10.41 -11.88
N ASP A 81 30.08 10.40 -10.64
CA ASP A 81 31.45 10.77 -10.31
C ASP A 81 32.44 9.65 -10.68
N LYS A 82 32.64 9.48 -12.01
CA LYS A 82 33.49 8.45 -12.58
C LYS A 82 34.97 8.68 -12.27
N GLU A 83 35.39 9.90 -11.96
CA GLU A 83 36.79 10.21 -11.66
C GLU A 83 37.23 9.66 -10.31
N GLN A 84 36.38 9.71 -9.29
CA GLN A 84 36.64 9.13 -7.99
C GLN A 84 36.81 7.60 -8.10
N MET A 85 36.08 6.96 -9.01
CA MET A 85 36.16 5.51 -9.21
C MET A 85 37.47 5.02 -9.83
N LYS A 86 38.28 5.89 -10.46
CA LYS A 86 39.60 5.56 -11.01
C LYS A 86 40.66 5.44 -9.92
N GLN A 87 40.41 6.01 -8.74
CA GLN A 87 41.36 5.94 -7.61
C GLN A 87 41.22 4.62 -6.85
N PRO A 88 42.29 4.16 -6.13
CA PRO A 88 42.16 2.98 -5.27
C PRO A 88 41.05 3.15 -4.22
N PRO A 89 40.30 2.06 -3.91
CA PRO A 89 39.21 2.13 -2.93
C PRO A 89 39.72 2.54 -1.53
N GLN A 90 38.98 3.47 -0.90
CA GLN A 90 39.26 3.89 0.48
C GLN A 90 38.36 3.15 1.48
N PRO A 91 38.77 2.92 2.73
CA PRO A 91 37.99 2.17 3.72
C PRO A 91 36.62 2.77 4.04
N PHE A 92 36.44 4.08 3.85
CA PHE A 92 35.20 4.80 4.08
C PHE A 92 34.27 4.80 2.87
N GLU A 93 34.64 4.22 1.74
CA GLU A 93 33.86 4.19 0.53
C GLU A 93 32.89 2.99 0.51
N PHE A 94 31.75 3.18 -0.15
CA PHE A 94 30.72 2.16 -0.37
C PHE A 94 31.29 0.88 -1.00
N ARG A 95 32.13 1.00 -2.03
CA ARG A 95 32.74 -0.13 -2.76
C ARG A 95 33.68 -0.98 -1.90
N SER A 96 34.20 -0.44 -0.78
CA SER A 96 35.05 -1.16 0.16
C SER A 96 34.29 -1.98 1.20
N LYS A 97 32.95 -1.81 1.26
CA LYS A 97 32.11 -2.50 2.23
C LYS A 97 31.73 -3.91 1.77
N PRO A 98 31.54 -4.86 2.69
CA PRO A 98 31.06 -6.20 2.34
C PRO A 98 29.67 -6.14 1.70
N ALA A 99 29.33 -7.17 0.91
CA ALA A 99 28.13 -7.17 0.07
C ALA A 99 26.83 -6.91 0.84
N TRP A 100 26.69 -7.47 2.04
CA TRP A 100 25.48 -7.29 2.86
C TRP A 100 25.29 -5.84 3.35
N GLN A 101 26.41 -5.12 3.69
CA GLN A 101 26.33 -3.70 4.05
C GLN A 101 25.94 -2.85 2.85
N ARG A 102 26.51 -3.14 1.69
CA ARG A 102 26.15 -2.47 0.43
C ARG A 102 24.69 -2.68 0.09
N LEU A 103 24.19 -3.91 0.27
CA LEU A 103 22.78 -4.21 0.05
C LEU A 103 21.87 -3.36 0.97
N LEU A 104 22.18 -3.30 2.27
CA LEU A 104 21.40 -2.49 3.22
C LEU A 104 21.46 -0.99 2.93
N ILE A 105 22.62 -0.48 2.50
CA ILE A 105 22.72 0.92 2.07
C ILE A 105 21.84 1.16 0.84
N MET A 106 21.87 0.28 -0.17
CA MET A 106 21.09 0.45 -1.41
C MET A 106 19.57 0.29 -1.19
N THR A 107 19.18 -0.63 -0.32
CA THR A 107 17.75 -0.89 -0.06
C THR A 107 17.17 -0.02 1.07
N GLY A 108 18.03 0.72 1.78
CA GLY A 108 17.69 1.48 2.98
C GLY A 108 16.52 2.45 2.78
N GLY A 109 16.49 3.15 1.66
CA GLY A 109 15.41 4.07 1.33
C GLY A 109 14.06 3.36 1.19
N VAL A 110 14.03 2.26 0.44
CA VAL A 110 12.81 1.46 0.25
C VAL A 110 12.35 0.85 1.57
N LEU A 111 13.30 0.34 2.37
CA LEU A 111 12.97 -0.25 3.67
C LEU A 111 12.32 0.76 4.62
N VAL A 112 12.84 1.98 4.69
CA VAL A 112 12.24 3.03 5.53
C VAL A 112 10.84 3.41 5.05
N ASN A 113 10.63 3.55 3.74
CA ASN A 113 9.31 3.84 3.20
C ASN A 113 8.32 2.70 3.43
N PHE A 114 8.78 1.44 3.36
CA PHE A 114 7.95 0.29 3.68
C PHE A 114 7.53 0.28 5.17
N LEU A 115 8.47 0.52 6.08
CA LEU A 115 8.18 0.62 7.50
C LEU A 115 7.24 1.81 7.82
N LEU A 116 7.42 2.94 7.13
CA LEU A 116 6.51 4.07 7.23
C LEU A 116 5.09 3.71 6.78
N ALA A 117 4.96 3.01 5.66
CA ALA A 117 3.65 2.57 5.16
C ALA A 117 2.95 1.63 6.17
N MET A 118 3.68 0.67 6.73
CA MET A 118 3.17 -0.21 7.79
C MET A 118 2.74 0.60 9.03
N PHE A 119 3.56 1.57 9.44
CA PHE A 119 3.26 2.42 10.59
C PHE A 119 2.00 3.26 10.36
N ILE A 120 1.88 3.93 9.20
CA ILE A 120 0.70 4.73 8.85
C ILE A 120 -0.54 3.86 8.81
N TYR A 121 -0.47 2.70 8.17
CA TYR A 121 -1.60 1.76 8.08
C TYR A 121 -2.04 1.27 9.46
N SER A 122 -1.08 0.89 10.32
CA SER A 122 -1.36 0.49 11.70
C SER A 122 -2.00 1.62 12.51
N MET A 123 -1.53 2.85 12.34
CA MET A 123 -2.13 4.03 12.98
C MET A 123 -3.55 4.30 12.49
N MET A 124 -3.80 4.12 11.19
CA MET A 124 -5.14 4.25 10.62
C MET A 124 -6.10 3.20 11.21
N LEU A 125 -5.67 1.93 11.26
CA LEU A 125 -6.46 0.86 11.88
C LEU A 125 -6.71 1.12 13.37
N PHE A 126 -5.70 1.61 14.09
CA PHE A 126 -5.84 1.95 15.51
C PHE A 126 -6.81 3.12 15.74
N ALA A 127 -6.78 4.15 14.89
CA ALA A 127 -7.58 5.36 15.07
C ALA A 127 -9.03 5.22 14.60
N TRP A 128 -9.26 4.52 13.48
CA TRP A 128 -10.58 4.41 12.84
C TRP A 128 -11.13 2.99 12.83
N GLY A 129 -10.31 1.99 13.13
CA GLY A 129 -10.71 0.59 13.02
C GLY A 129 -10.89 0.13 11.57
N GLU A 130 -11.41 -1.07 11.40
CA GLU A 130 -11.82 -1.60 10.10
C GLU A 130 -13.31 -1.33 9.89
N GLN A 131 -13.66 -0.70 8.77
CA GLN A 131 -15.04 -0.50 8.39
C GLN A 131 -15.49 -1.66 7.49
N TYR A 132 -16.54 -2.34 7.90
CA TYR A 132 -17.16 -3.40 7.13
C TYR A 132 -18.69 -3.27 7.16
N LEU A 133 -19.34 -3.86 6.19
CA LEU A 133 -20.79 -3.99 6.19
C LEU A 133 -21.18 -5.22 7.01
N PRO A 134 -21.85 -5.08 8.17
CA PRO A 134 -22.43 -6.23 8.85
C PRO A 134 -23.41 -6.96 7.93
N ALA A 135 -23.34 -8.29 7.88
CA ALA A 135 -24.20 -9.07 6.98
C ALA A 135 -25.69 -8.86 7.27
N GLU A 136 -26.06 -8.65 8.52
CA GLU A 136 -27.43 -8.30 8.96
C GLU A 136 -27.92 -6.97 8.37
N ASN A 137 -27.03 -6.04 8.07
CA ASN A 137 -27.35 -4.74 7.47
C ASN A 137 -27.55 -4.79 5.95
N ALA A 138 -27.32 -5.92 5.31
CA ALA A 138 -27.69 -6.17 3.91
C ALA A 138 -29.22 -6.41 3.80
N LYS A 139 -30.02 -5.41 4.20
CA LYS A 139 -31.48 -5.50 4.34
C LYS A 139 -32.20 -5.98 3.08
N TYR A 140 -31.67 -5.63 1.91
CA TYR A 140 -32.25 -5.96 0.61
C TYR A 140 -31.67 -7.25 0.01
N GLY A 141 -30.86 -7.98 0.81
CA GLY A 141 -30.18 -9.20 0.41
C GLY A 141 -29.05 -8.93 -0.57
N ILE A 142 -28.70 -9.97 -1.34
CA ILE A 142 -27.59 -9.95 -2.28
C ILE A 142 -28.03 -9.69 -3.72
N TYR A 143 -27.11 -9.10 -4.49
CA TYR A 143 -27.03 -9.30 -5.93
C TYR A 143 -26.11 -10.49 -6.19
N ALA A 144 -26.58 -11.51 -6.87
CA ALA A 144 -25.84 -12.72 -7.20
C ALA A 144 -25.31 -12.63 -8.63
N ASP A 145 -24.02 -12.91 -8.85
CA ASP A 145 -23.48 -13.01 -10.20
C ASP A 145 -23.84 -14.35 -10.88
N SER A 146 -23.33 -14.59 -12.07
CA SER A 146 -23.61 -15.83 -12.81
C SER A 146 -23.17 -17.09 -12.05
N VAL A 147 -22.07 -17.04 -11.31
CA VAL A 147 -21.54 -18.17 -10.54
C VAL A 147 -22.42 -18.43 -9.32
N ALA A 148 -22.83 -17.38 -8.62
CA ALA A 148 -23.76 -17.47 -7.49
C ALA A 148 -25.15 -18.00 -7.92
N LEU A 149 -25.66 -17.53 -9.06
CA LEU A 149 -26.93 -18.02 -9.63
C LEU A 149 -26.87 -19.53 -9.99
N GLU A 150 -25.79 -19.98 -10.59
CA GLU A 150 -25.57 -21.41 -10.89
C GLU A 150 -25.44 -22.28 -9.63
N MET A 151 -24.92 -21.71 -8.55
CA MET A 151 -24.88 -22.38 -7.25
C MET A 151 -26.28 -22.53 -6.63
N GLY A 152 -27.26 -21.74 -7.09
CA GLY A 152 -28.64 -21.78 -6.60
C GLY A 152 -29.03 -20.59 -5.74
N LEU A 153 -28.13 -19.61 -5.59
CA LEU A 153 -28.45 -18.31 -4.98
C LEU A 153 -29.37 -17.51 -5.91
N GLN A 154 -30.12 -16.58 -5.35
CA GLN A 154 -30.99 -15.66 -6.09
C GLN A 154 -30.79 -14.23 -5.62
N HIS A 155 -31.12 -13.29 -6.48
CA HIS A 155 -31.13 -11.89 -6.08
C HIS A 155 -32.14 -11.68 -4.95
N GLY A 156 -31.71 -11.04 -3.88
CA GLY A 156 -32.54 -10.77 -2.70
C GLY A 156 -32.40 -11.80 -1.58
N ASP A 157 -31.68 -12.91 -1.78
CA ASP A 157 -31.33 -13.81 -0.69
C ASP A 157 -30.51 -13.09 0.38
N LYS A 158 -30.70 -13.43 1.64
CA LYS A 158 -29.84 -12.98 2.73
C LYS A 158 -28.97 -14.15 3.18
N ILE A 159 -27.66 -13.99 3.15
CA ILE A 159 -26.72 -15.02 3.62
C ILE A 159 -26.67 -14.94 5.14
N VAL A 160 -27.09 -16.01 5.79
CA VAL A 160 -27.16 -16.13 7.26
C VAL A 160 -25.89 -16.76 7.82
N SER A 161 -25.46 -17.88 7.21
CA SER A 161 -24.24 -18.56 7.65
C SER A 161 -23.48 -19.18 6.48
N VAL A 162 -22.18 -19.37 6.70
CA VAL A 162 -21.24 -20.00 5.76
C VAL A 162 -20.57 -21.15 6.50
N GLY A 163 -20.80 -22.40 6.03
CA GLY A 163 -20.27 -23.58 6.70
C GLY A 163 -20.78 -23.78 8.15
N GLY A 164 -21.99 -23.29 8.44
CA GLY A 164 -22.60 -23.35 9.77
C GLY A 164 -22.18 -22.21 10.71
N GLU A 165 -21.20 -21.39 10.34
CA GLU A 165 -20.80 -20.19 11.10
C GLU A 165 -21.60 -18.97 10.65
N GLN A 166 -22.11 -18.20 11.60
CA GLN A 166 -22.79 -16.95 11.32
C GLN A 166 -21.83 -15.95 10.64
N VAL A 167 -22.33 -15.20 9.65
CA VAL A 167 -21.55 -14.20 8.94
C VAL A 167 -21.76 -12.84 9.57
N ASP A 168 -20.73 -12.33 10.25
CA ASP A 168 -20.76 -10.97 10.81
C ASP A 168 -20.40 -9.91 9.77
N ASN A 169 -19.42 -10.21 8.93
CA ASN A 169 -18.91 -9.30 7.90
C ASN A 169 -19.29 -9.80 6.50
N PHE A 170 -20.05 -8.99 5.76
CA PHE A 170 -20.49 -9.33 4.41
C PHE A 170 -19.32 -9.64 3.46
N SER A 171 -18.21 -8.89 3.56
CA SER A 171 -17.04 -9.08 2.71
C SER A 171 -16.27 -10.38 2.99
N SER A 172 -16.54 -11.06 4.10
CA SER A 172 -15.89 -12.34 4.44
C SER A 172 -16.56 -13.56 3.79
N ILE A 173 -17.73 -13.40 3.16
CA ILE A 173 -18.49 -14.52 2.57
C ILE A 173 -17.67 -15.28 1.54
N ALA A 174 -17.20 -14.60 0.49
CA ALA A 174 -16.43 -15.24 -0.58
C ALA A 174 -15.07 -15.80 -0.09
N PRO A 175 -14.27 -15.07 0.70
CA PRO A 175 -13.06 -15.62 1.33
C PRO A 175 -13.31 -16.88 2.17
N LYS A 176 -14.36 -16.92 3.00
CA LYS A 176 -14.68 -18.09 3.80
C LYS A 176 -15.00 -19.31 2.93
N ILE A 177 -15.80 -19.15 1.87
CA ILE A 177 -16.10 -20.23 0.92
C ILE A 177 -14.82 -20.79 0.31
N LEU A 178 -13.87 -19.91 -0.04
CA LEU A 178 -12.63 -20.29 -0.72
C LEU A 178 -11.59 -20.94 0.20
N LEU A 179 -11.49 -20.50 1.45
CA LEU A 179 -10.39 -20.86 2.37
C LEU A 179 -10.77 -21.95 3.37
N ASP A 180 -12.04 -22.01 3.79
CA ASP A 180 -12.47 -22.85 4.90
C ASP A 180 -13.11 -24.17 4.47
N ASN A 181 -12.99 -24.55 3.17
CA ASN A 181 -13.56 -25.78 2.61
C ASN A 181 -15.06 -25.98 2.95
N VAL A 182 -15.82 -24.92 2.79
CA VAL A 182 -17.23 -24.87 3.17
C VAL A 182 -18.07 -25.78 2.29
N GLN A 183 -18.95 -26.60 2.90
CA GLN A 183 -19.82 -27.54 2.19
C GLN A 183 -21.18 -26.94 1.86
N SER A 184 -21.66 -25.94 2.61
CA SER A 184 -22.97 -25.35 2.39
C SER A 184 -23.04 -23.91 2.89
N LEU A 185 -23.98 -23.14 2.34
CA LEU A 185 -24.41 -21.82 2.80
C LEU A 185 -25.84 -21.91 3.31
N THR A 186 -26.13 -21.27 4.44
CA THR A 186 -27.53 -21.04 4.86
C THR A 186 -27.97 -19.66 4.44
N ILE A 187 -29.05 -19.59 3.71
CA ILE A 187 -29.66 -18.34 3.26
C ILE A 187 -31.08 -18.19 3.82
N GLU A 188 -31.55 -16.96 3.91
CA GLU A 188 -32.96 -16.65 4.10
C GLU A 188 -33.55 -16.17 2.78
N ARG A 189 -34.59 -16.88 2.29
CA ARG A 189 -35.34 -16.54 1.09
C ARG A 189 -36.83 -16.52 1.42
N ASN A 190 -37.47 -15.37 1.24
CA ASN A 190 -38.91 -15.17 1.57
C ASN A 190 -39.28 -15.59 3.00
N GLY A 191 -38.38 -15.34 3.96
CA GLY A 191 -38.58 -15.70 5.38
C GLY A 191 -38.30 -17.15 5.74
N ASN A 192 -37.89 -18.01 4.78
CA ASN A 192 -37.50 -19.40 5.01
C ASN A 192 -35.99 -19.56 4.94
N GLN A 193 -35.42 -20.32 5.86
CA GLN A 193 -34.02 -20.73 5.78
C GLN A 193 -33.86 -21.89 4.80
N ILE A 194 -32.91 -21.77 3.89
CA ILE A 194 -32.59 -22.75 2.86
C ILE A 194 -31.10 -22.99 2.88
N GLU A 195 -30.71 -24.25 2.84
CA GLU A 195 -29.33 -24.66 2.73
C GLU A 195 -28.93 -24.87 1.27
N ILE A 196 -27.91 -24.20 0.81
CA ILE A 196 -27.36 -24.26 -0.56
C ILE A 196 -26.02 -24.98 -0.51
N PRO A 197 -25.86 -26.12 -1.19
CA PRO A 197 -24.58 -26.84 -1.19
C PRO A 197 -23.53 -26.09 -2.03
N VAL A 198 -22.30 -26.03 -1.53
CA VAL A 198 -21.14 -25.52 -2.26
C VAL A 198 -20.47 -26.68 -3.00
N ARG A 199 -20.47 -26.60 -4.32
CA ARG A 199 -19.88 -27.65 -5.17
C ARG A 199 -18.42 -27.29 -5.51
N ASP A 200 -17.57 -28.31 -5.65
CA ASP A 200 -16.14 -28.10 -5.95
C ASP A 200 -15.89 -27.38 -7.29
N ASP A 201 -16.76 -27.59 -8.29
CA ASP A 201 -16.65 -26.92 -9.58
C ASP A 201 -16.89 -25.41 -9.49
N ILE A 202 -17.70 -24.98 -8.52
CA ILE A 202 -17.97 -23.56 -8.26
C ILE A 202 -16.77 -22.87 -7.63
N ILE A 203 -16.03 -23.53 -6.73
CA ILE A 203 -14.87 -22.95 -6.04
C ILE A 203 -13.83 -22.44 -7.04
N SER A 204 -13.52 -23.22 -8.06
CA SER A 204 -12.53 -22.83 -9.09
C SER A 204 -12.97 -21.62 -9.92
N ARG A 205 -14.27 -21.39 -10.04
CA ARG A 205 -14.87 -20.26 -10.78
C ARG A 205 -15.02 -19.03 -9.91
N LEU A 206 -15.27 -19.23 -8.62
CA LEU A 206 -15.36 -18.16 -7.63
C LEU A 206 -14.07 -17.34 -7.55
N ILE A 207 -12.90 -17.97 -7.66
CA ILE A 207 -11.60 -17.30 -7.72
C ILE A 207 -11.53 -16.28 -8.89
N LYS A 208 -12.22 -16.55 -9.98
CA LYS A 208 -12.25 -15.70 -11.19
C LYS A 208 -13.40 -14.69 -11.21
N SER A 209 -14.28 -14.76 -10.21
CA SER A 209 -15.46 -13.92 -10.10
C SER A 209 -15.36 -13.01 -8.87
N PRO A 210 -14.80 -11.80 -9.01
CA PRO A 210 -14.59 -10.88 -7.88
C PRO A 210 -15.91 -10.38 -7.26
N SER A 211 -17.01 -10.43 -8.02
CA SER A 211 -18.33 -9.92 -7.62
C SER A 211 -19.33 -11.04 -7.35
N PHE A 212 -18.88 -12.19 -6.84
CA PHE A 212 -19.71 -13.36 -6.55
C PHE A 212 -21.06 -13.01 -5.91
N VAL A 213 -21.02 -12.26 -4.81
CA VAL A 213 -22.18 -11.67 -4.16
C VAL A 213 -21.88 -10.23 -3.77
N GLU A 214 -22.80 -9.33 -4.05
CA GLU A 214 -22.72 -7.92 -3.67
C GLU A 214 -23.97 -7.54 -2.87
N PRO A 215 -23.88 -6.60 -1.91
CA PRO A 215 -25.06 -6.14 -1.21
C PRO A 215 -25.96 -5.34 -2.15
N ARG A 216 -27.28 -5.61 -2.11
CA ARG A 216 -28.25 -4.81 -2.86
C ARG A 216 -28.55 -3.53 -2.12
N PHE A 217 -28.53 -2.42 -2.86
CA PHE A 217 -28.99 -1.12 -2.39
C PHE A 217 -30.20 -0.68 -3.23
N PRO A 218 -31.26 -0.11 -2.61
CA PRO A 218 -32.34 0.46 -3.38
C PRO A 218 -31.82 1.67 -4.16
N PHE A 219 -32.23 1.77 -5.41
CA PHE A 219 -32.00 2.97 -6.21
C PHE A 219 -33.22 3.88 -6.07
N TYR A 220 -33.00 5.06 -5.55
CA TYR A 220 -34.05 6.11 -5.49
C TYR A 220 -33.67 7.20 -6.47
N VAL A 221 -34.64 7.58 -7.34
CA VAL A 221 -34.50 8.78 -8.17
C VAL A 221 -35.07 9.93 -7.36
N ASP A 222 -34.19 10.81 -6.89
CA ASP A 222 -34.57 11.88 -5.96
C ASP A 222 -35.11 13.11 -6.73
N GLU A 223 -34.48 13.47 -7.86
CA GLU A 223 -34.94 14.53 -8.77
C GLU A 223 -34.43 14.28 -10.20
N PHE A 224 -35.25 14.63 -11.19
CA PHE A 224 -34.79 14.78 -12.57
C PHE A 224 -34.32 16.24 -12.73
N SER A 225 -33.04 16.45 -12.98
CA SER A 225 -32.57 17.75 -13.48
C SER A 225 -33.13 17.99 -14.90
N GLU A 226 -33.98 18.98 -15.06
CA GLU A 226 -34.43 19.47 -16.37
C GLU A 226 -33.27 20.05 -17.19
#